data_d199a056db1675bc635b949b64913a2a
#
_entry.id   d199a056db1675bc635b949b64913a2a
#
_cell.length_a   1.000
_cell.length_b   1.000
_cell.length_c   1.000
_cell.angle_alpha   90.00
_cell.angle_beta   90.00
_cell.angle_gamma   90.00
#
_symmetry.space_group_name_H-M   'P 1'
#
loop_
_entity.id
_entity.type
_entity.pdbx_description
1 polymer ?
#
loop_
_entity_poly.entity_id
_entity_poly.type
_entity_poly.pdbx_seq_one_letter_code
_entity_poly.pdbx_strand_id
1 'polypeptide(L)'
;QRILFNQILWQTRHRLNGLGRLDKILADFYYSDGLNKETAKEIILDFFNELSKYKEYKSDALMGDIGQIVVLGGIESNGEYFCNDLTYAFLEAQAVLNKPDPKTLLRVSHKMPDELLRTAIKCLQSKTGSPLFSNDDVVLPCLKEFGIDESTEYCVSACWEPFIVGKSMDQNNIAVFDYFPALDECLAEDYNSWDELLKAYEEKNKRGLRIS
;
A
#
# COMPACT_ATOMS: atom_id res chain seq x y z
N GLN A 1 12.28 13.94 -8.09
CA GLN A 1 12.81 12.64 -7.67
C GLN A 1 13.86 12.78 -6.56
N ARG A 2 15.01 13.48 -6.80
CA ARG A 2 16.06 13.64 -5.79
C ARG A 2 15.59 14.29 -4.48
N ILE A 3 14.69 15.27 -4.57
CA ILE A 3 14.12 15.94 -3.38
C ILE A 3 13.24 14.95 -2.61
N LEU A 4 12.34 14.24 -3.28
CA LEU A 4 11.48 13.23 -2.66
C LEU A 4 12.31 12.10 -2.03
N PHE A 5 13.33 11.62 -2.74
CA PHE A 5 14.25 10.61 -2.26
C PHE A 5 14.98 11.06 -0.99
N ASN A 6 15.56 12.28 -1.00
CA ASN A 6 16.22 12.83 0.18
C ASN A 6 15.26 13.00 1.36
N GLN A 7 14.02 13.41 1.10
CA GLN A 7 13.03 13.57 2.15
C GLN A 7 12.65 12.22 2.78
N ILE A 8 12.42 11.21 1.96
CA ILE A 8 12.09 9.85 2.44
C ILE A 8 13.27 9.27 3.23
N LEU A 9 14.49 9.33 2.69
CA LEU A 9 15.65 8.67 3.29
C LEU A 9 16.21 9.40 4.52
N TRP A 10 16.30 10.71 4.45
CA TRP A 10 17.08 11.47 5.43
C TRP A 10 16.25 12.22 6.46
N GLN A 11 15.07 12.71 6.08
CA GLN A 11 14.25 13.52 6.98
C GLN A 11 13.28 12.71 7.81
N THR A 12 12.60 11.74 7.20
CA THR A 12 11.58 10.99 7.95
C THR A 12 12.17 9.86 8.77
N ARG A 13 13.29 9.29 8.36
CA ARG A 13 13.86 8.05 8.93
C ARG A 13 12.85 6.90 9.04
N HIS A 14 11.63 7.12 8.58
CA HIS A 14 10.59 6.13 8.51
C HIS A 14 10.69 5.36 7.20
N ARG A 15 10.62 4.06 7.29
CA ARG A 15 10.71 3.16 6.14
C ARG A 15 9.37 2.90 5.51
N LEU A 16 8.33 3.05 6.32
CA LEU A 16 6.95 2.76 5.97
C LEU A 16 6.32 4.04 5.44
N ASN A 17 6.33 4.22 4.12
CA ASN A 17 5.82 5.44 3.50
C ASN A 17 4.87 5.10 2.35
N GLY A 18 3.69 5.69 2.38
CA GLY A 18 2.83 5.79 1.23
C GLY A 18 3.33 6.91 0.31
N LEU A 19 3.77 6.56 -0.88
CA LEU A 19 4.28 7.53 -1.86
C LEU A 19 3.16 8.21 -2.65
N GLY A 20 1.91 7.77 -2.44
CA GLY A 20 0.74 8.32 -3.10
C GLY A 20 0.53 7.80 -4.51
N ARG A 21 -0.46 8.38 -5.19
CA ARG A 21 -0.81 8.07 -6.59
C ARG A 21 0.13 8.80 -7.54
N LEU A 22 1.35 8.26 -7.70
CA LEU A 22 2.37 8.94 -8.49
C LEU A 22 2.02 9.07 -9.96
N ASP A 23 1.24 8.16 -10.52
CA ASP A 23 0.73 8.26 -11.89
C ASP A 23 -0.21 9.48 -12.07
N LYS A 24 -0.95 9.86 -11.03
CA LYS A 24 -1.81 11.05 -11.02
C LYS A 24 -1.01 12.32 -10.68
N ILE A 25 -0.23 12.26 -9.62
CA ILE A 25 0.55 13.41 -9.11
C ILE A 25 1.55 13.92 -10.15
N LEU A 26 2.15 13.02 -10.93
CA LEU A 26 3.16 13.36 -11.92
C LEU A 26 2.61 13.58 -13.32
N ALA A 27 1.30 13.39 -13.54
CA ALA A 27 0.69 13.46 -14.86
C ALA A 27 0.93 14.81 -15.55
N ASP A 28 0.68 15.92 -14.85
CA ASP A 28 0.83 17.26 -15.42
C ASP A 28 2.27 17.53 -15.85
N PHE A 29 3.25 17.10 -15.06
CA PHE A 29 4.67 17.24 -15.41
C PHE A 29 5.02 16.36 -16.62
N TYR A 30 4.54 15.13 -16.66
CA TYR A 30 4.77 14.21 -17.76
C TYR A 30 4.28 14.78 -19.10
N TYR A 31 3.06 15.31 -19.13
CA TYR A 31 2.48 15.87 -20.34
C TYR A 31 3.08 17.23 -20.71
N SER A 32 3.36 18.10 -19.74
CA SER A 32 3.95 19.41 -20.01
C SER A 32 5.38 19.32 -20.54
N ASP A 33 6.16 18.34 -20.07
CA ASP A 33 7.52 18.12 -20.52
C ASP A 33 7.57 17.35 -21.86
N GLY A 34 6.43 16.89 -22.37
CA GLY A 34 6.35 16.17 -23.65
C GLY A 34 7.11 14.83 -23.63
N LEU A 35 7.22 14.19 -22.47
CA LEU A 35 7.93 12.92 -22.34
C LEU A 35 7.14 11.79 -23.01
N ASN A 36 7.85 10.88 -23.66
CA ASN A 36 7.24 9.64 -24.12
C ASN A 36 7.29 8.57 -23.03
N LYS A 37 6.48 7.53 -23.19
CA LYS A 37 6.32 6.45 -22.20
C LYS A 37 7.65 5.72 -21.90
N GLU A 38 8.49 5.49 -22.90
CA GLU A 38 9.78 4.80 -22.69
C GLU A 38 10.73 5.62 -21.82
N THR A 39 10.86 6.92 -22.11
CA THR A 39 11.67 7.83 -21.27
C THR A 39 11.11 7.90 -19.84
N ALA A 40 9.79 7.99 -19.69
CA ALA A 40 9.15 7.97 -18.37
C ALA A 40 9.45 6.66 -17.62
N LYS A 41 9.39 5.53 -18.29
CA LYS A 41 9.72 4.21 -17.72
C LYS A 41 11.17 4.14 -17.24
N GLU A 42 12.13 4.67 -18.02
CA GLU A 42 13.54 4.73 -17.62
C GLU A 42 13.73 5.58 -16.36
N ILE A 43 13.09 6.75 -16.29
CA ILE A 43 13.14 7.64 -15.13
C ILE A 43 12.52 6.96 -13.89
N ILE A 44 11.39 6.27 -14.06
CA ILE A 44 10.73 5.53 -12.99
C ILE A 44 11.60 4.37 -12.51
N LEU A 45 12.20 3.64 -13.44
CA LEU A 45 13.09 2.52 -13.10
C LEU A 45 14.32 2.99 -12.31
N ASP A 46 14.92 4.12 -12.69
CA ASP A 46 16.01 4.73 -11.94
C ASP A 46 15.57 5.14 -10.53
N PHE A 47 14.41 5.78 -10.41
CA PHE A 47 13.81 6.12 -9.11
C PHE A 47 13.55 4.87 -8.24
N PHE A 48 13.00 3.83 -8.81
CA PHE A 48 12.75 2.57 -8.11
C PHE A 48 14.04 1.86 -7.70
N ASN A 49 15.07 1.90 -8.55
CA ASN A 49 16.40 1.39 -8.20
C ASN A 49 16.98 2.12 -7.00
N GLU A 50 16.88 3.45 -6.96
CA GLU A 50 17.36 4.22 -5.80
C GLU A 50 16.58 3.89 -4.53
N LEU A 51 15.25 3.78 -4.60
CA LEU A 51 14.44 3.36 -3.46
C LEU A 51 14.82 1.95 -2.97
N SER A 52 15.10 1.03 -3.89
CA SER A 52 15.46 -0.36 -3.55
C SER A 52 16.79 -0.49 -2.81
N LYS A 53 17.70 0.47 -2.96
CA LYS A 53 18.98 0.51 -2.24
C LYS A 53 18.83 0.78 -0.75
N TYR A 54 17.67 1.24 -0.33
CA TYR A 54 17.41 1.54 1.09
C TYR A 54 17.58 0.33 2.01
N LYS A 55 17.47 -0.88 1.49
CA LYS A 55 17.81 -2.11 2.22
C LYS A 55 19.24 -2.16 2.73
N GLU A 56 20.14 -1.47 2.04
CA GLU A 56 21.56 -1.44 2.37
C GLU A 56 21.85 -0.61 3.62
N TYR A 57 20.96 0.32 3.97
CA TYR A 57 21.11 1.24 5.11
C TYR A 57 20.52 0.74 6.43
N LYS A 58 20.24 -0.51 6.53
CA LYS A 58 19.82 -1.35 7.67
C LYS A 58 19.18 -0.70 8.90
N SER A 59 18.04 -1.25 9.28
CA SER A 59 17.79 -1.59 10.67
C SER A 59 17.54 -3.10 10.77
N ASP A 60 18.04 -3.70 11.81
CA ASP A 60 17.98 -5.13 12.06
C ASP A 60 16.56 -5.64 12.37
N ALA A 61 15.58 -4.74 12.50
CA ALA A 61 14.22 -5.07 12.95
C ALA A 61 13.27 -5.56 11.85
N LEU A 62 13.51 -5.20 10.58
CA LEU A 62 12.64 -5.60 9.46
C LEU A 62 13.49 -6.04 8.27
N MET A 63 13.85 -7.29 8.26
CA MET A 63 14.59 -7.90 7.16
C MET A 63 13.68 -8.04 5.94
N GLY A 64 13.96 -7.26 4.90
CA GLY A 64 13.46 -7.53 3.56
C GLY A 64 12.27 -6.72 3.06
N ASP A 65 11.51 -6.04 3.91
CA ASP A 65 10.39 -5.18 3.51
C ASP A 65 10.60 -3.76 4.03
N ILE A 66 10.64 -2.79 3.14
CA ILE A 66 10.78 -1.37 3.50
C ILE A 66 9.44 -0.62 3.49
N GLY A 67 8.35 -1.31 3.09
CA GLY A 67 7.01 -0.78 3.17
C GLY A 67 6.76 0.51 2.40
N GLN A 68 7.54 0.79 1.37
CA GLN A 68 7.31 1.93 0.48
C GLN A 68 6.35 1.52 -0.62
N ILE A 69 5.21 2.21 -0.72
CA ILE A 69 4.15 1.84 -1.66
C ILE A 69 3.83 3.00 -2.59
N VAL A 70 3.89 2.72 -3.89
CA VAL A 70 3.34 3.58 -4.95
C VAL A 70 1.95 3.09 -5.29
N VAL A 71 0.96 3.97 -5.19
CA VAL A 71 -0.42 3.65 -5.57
C VAL A 71 -0.66 4.12 -7.01
N LEU A 72 -1.36 3.30 -7.79
CA LEU A 72 -1.67 3.53 -9.20
C LEU A 72 -3.15 3.36 -9.48
N GLY A 73 -3.66 4.08 -10.46
CA GLY A 73 -5.03 3.94 -10.94
C GLY A 73 -6.11 4.28 -9.92
N GLY A 74 -7.32 3.84 -10.19
CA GLY A 74 -8.45 3.92 -9.25
C GLY A 74 -9.60 4.80 -9.71
N ILE A 75 -10.73 4.65 -9.03
CA ILE A 75 -11.95 5.43 -9.30
C ILE A 75 -11.77 6.87 -8.79
N GLU A 76 -12.14 7.83 -9.62
CA GLU A 76 -12.18 9.25 -9.30
C GLU A 76 -13.54 9.69 -8.73
N SER A 77 -13.60 10.92 -8.22
CA SER A 77 -14.83 11.50 -7.64
C SER A 77 -15.99 11.62 -8.63
N ASN A 78 -15.69 11.69 -9.93
CA ASN A 78 -16.70 11.66 -11.01
C ASN A 78 -17.20 10.24 -11.33
N GLY A 79 -16.68 9.23 -10.65
CA GLY A 79 -17.03 7.83 -10.86
C GLY A 79 -16.33 7.16 -12.04
N GLU A 80 -15.44 7.84 -12.76
CA GLU A 80 -14.66 7.26 -13.85
C GLU A 80 -13.37 6.60 -13.32
N TYR A 81 -12.86 5.63 -14.06
CA TYR A 81 -11.59 4.99 -13.74
C TYR A 81 -10.42 5.80 -14.30
N PHE A 82 -9.51 6.20 -13.43
CA PHE A 82 -8.29 6.91 -13.81
C PHE A 82 -7.17 5.93 -14.15
N CYS A 83 -6.60 6.07 -15.32
CA CYS A 83 -5.28 5.55 -15.69
C CYS A 83 -4.73 6.40 -16.84
N ASN A 84 -3.42 6.38 -16.99
CA ASN A 84 -2.72 7.11 -18.05
C ASN A 84 -1.43 6.37 -18.45
N ASP A 85 -0.64 6.93 -19.34
CA ASP A 85 0.62 6.34 -19.80
C ASP A 85 1.59 6.06 -18.64
N LEU A 86 1.59 6.92 -17.61
CA LEU A 86 2.42 6.70 -16.41
C LEU A 86 1.98 5.47 -15.62
N THR A 87 0.68 5.19 -15.53
CA THR A 87 0.18 3.98 -14.87
C THR A 87 0.81 2.73 -15.48
N TYR A 88 0.85 2.65 -16.81
CA TYR A 88 1.51 1.56 -17.54
C TYR A 88 3.03 1.58 -17.35
N ALA A 89 3.66 2.75 -17.45
CA ALA A 89 5.10 2.91 -17.29
C ALA A 89 5.58 2.46 -15.91
N PHE A 90 4.84 2.76 -14.83
CA PHE A 90 5.14 2.29 -13.49
C PHE A 90 5.09 0.77 -13.36
N LEU A 91 4.06 0.12 -13.92
CA LEU A 91 3.94 -1.35 -13.91
C LEU A 91 5.05 -2.02 -14.72
N GLU A 92 5.37 -1.47 -15.89
CA GLU A 92 6.45 -1.98 -16.74
C GLU A 92 7.82 -1.79 -16.10
N ALA A 93 8.07 -0.64 -15.44
CA ALA A 93 9.31 -0.40 -14.70
C ALA A 93 9.44 -1.35 -13.49
N GLN A 94 8.35 -1.62 -12.78
CA GLN A 94 8.31 -2.58 -11.67
C GLN A 94 8.70 -3.99 -12.15
N ALA A 95 8.17 -4.42 -13.29
CA ALA A 95 8.48 -5.72 -13.87
C ALA A 95 9.97 -5.84 -14.23
N VAL A 96 10.56 -4.77 -14.77
CA VAL A 96 12.00 -4.72 -15.12
C VAL A 96 12.86 -4.67 -13.87
N LEU A 97 12.48 -3.91 -12.85
CA LEU A 97 13.18 -3.82 -11.57
C LEU A 97 13.37 -5.21 -10.95
N ASN A 98 12.34 -6.04 -10.99
CA ASN A 98 12.33 -7.40 -10.47
C ASN A 98 12.87 -7.52 -9.02
N LYS A 99 12.53 -6.54 -8.19
CA LYS A 99 12.86 -6.49 -6.75
C LYS A 99 11.58 -6.34 -5.93
N PRO A 100 11.55 -6.82 -4.68
CA PRO A 100 10.35 -6.75 -3.84
C PRO A 100 9.98 -5.34 -3.38
N ASP A 101 10.91 -4.39 -3.45
CA ASP A 101 10.72 -3.00 -3.04
C ASP A 101 11.29 -2.02 -4.07
N PRO A 102 10.64 -0.84 -4.23
CA PRO A 102 9.36 -0.46 -3.64
C PRO A 102 8.22 -1.34 -4.15
N LYS A 103 7.11 -1.41 -3.41
CA LYS A 103 5.89 -2.08 -3.85
C LYS A 103 5.03 -1.15 -4.69
N THR A 104 4.33 -1.71 -5.65
CA THR A 104 3.23 -1.02 -6.33
C THR A 104 1.90 -1.63 -5.91
N LEU A 105 0.91 -0.78 -5.71
CA LEU A 105 -0.48 -1.15 -5.52
C LEU A 105 -1.30 -0.58 -6.66
N LEU A 106 -2.02 -1.43 -7.36
CA LEU A 106 -2.98 -1.02 -8.37
C LEU A 106 -4.39 -1.05 -7.77
N ARG A 107 -5.05 0.09 -7.75
CA ARG A 107 -6.45 0.18 -7.40
C ARG A 107 -7.27 -0.32 -8.60
N VAL A 108 -8.02 -1.39 -8.40
CA VAL A 108 -8.80 -2.06 -9.46
C VAL A 108 -10.29 -1.82 -9.29
N SER A 109 -11.04 -1.91 -10.38
CA SER A 109 -12.49 -1.80 -10.42
C SER A 109 -13.00 -2.52 -11.66
N HIS A 110 -14.30 -2.85 -11.69
CA HIS A 110 -14.98 -3.35 -12.90
C HIS A 110 -14.91 -2.38 -14.08
N LYS A 111 -14.59 -1.09 -13.84
CA LYS A 111 -14.41 -0.05 -14.87
C LYS A 111 -12.98 0.02 -15.42
N MET A 112 -12.07 -0.75 -14.88
CA MET A 112 -10.66 -0.74 -15.30
C MET A 112 -10.52 -1.28 -16.73
N PRO A 113 -9.67 -0.65 -17.59
CA PRO A 113 -9.40 -1.18 -18.91
C PRO A 113 -8.74 -2.57 -18.86
N ASP A 114 -9.21 -3.50 -19.72
CA ASP A 114 -8.66 -4.86 -19.83
C ASP A 114 -7.15 -4.87 -20.11
N GLU A 115 -6.66 -3.92 -20.90
CA GLU A 115 -5.25 -3.80 -21.22
C GLU A 115 -4.40 -3.50 -19.99
N LEU A 116 -4.91 -2.66 -19.08
CA LEU A 116 -4.23 -2.37 -17.82
C LEU A 116 -4.16 -3.62 -16.95
N LEU A 117 -5.24 -4.40 -16.87
CA LEU A 117 -5.24 -5.68 -16.16
C LEU A 117 -4.21 -6.65 -16.74
N ARG A 118 -4.13 -6.76 -18.07
CA ARG A 118 -3.13 -7.60 -18.73
C ARG A 118 -1.70 -7.15 -18.41
N THR A 119 -1.45 -5.85 -18.36
CA THR A 119 -0.14 -5.29 -18.00
C THR A 119 0.20 -5.58 -16.54
N ALA A 120 -0.76 -5.44 -15.64
CA ALA A 120 -0.59 -5.76 -14.23
C ALA A 120 -0.29 -7.26 -14.00
N ILE A 121 -1.01 -8.14 -14.70
CA ILE A 121 -0.75 -9.60 -14.64
C ILE A 121 0.66 -9.94 -15.16
N LYS A 122 1.11 -9.31 -16.26
CA LYS A 122 2.48 -9.49 -16.74
C LYS A 122 3.52 -9.04 -15.71
N CYS A 123 3.25 -7.94 -15.00
CA CYS A 123 4.11 -7.48 -13.92
C CYS A 123 4.17 -8.50 -12.78
N LEU A 124 3.05 -9.07 -12.36
CA LEU A 124 3.01 -10.13 -11.33
C LEU A 124 3.87 -11.36 -11.69
N GLN A 125 3.97 -11.69 -12.96
CA GLN A 125 4.80 -12.82 -13.44
C GLN A 125 6.30 -12.58 -13.23
N SER A 126 6.73 -11.36 -12.95
CA SER A 126 8.14 -10.97 -12.79
C SER A 126 8.76 -11.33 -11.43
N LYS A 127 8.05 -12.03 -10.55
CA LYS A 127 8.52 -12.43 -9.19
C LYS A 127 8.72 -11.29 -8.18
N THR A 128 8.24 -10.09 -8.48
CA THR A 128 8.33 -8.95 -7.55
C THR A 128 7.31 -9.00 -6.42
N GLY A 129 6.25 -9.80 -6.57
CA GLY A 129 5.07 -9.74 -5.70
C GLY A 129 4.24 -8.47 -5.89
N SER A 130 4.50 -7.70 -6.95
CA SER A 130 3.78 -6.46 -7.31
C SER A 130 3.22 -6.56 -8.72
N PRO A 131 2.13 -5.84 -9.06
CA PRO A 131 1.37 -5.00 -8.15
C PRO A 131 0.50 -5.82 -7.21
N LEU A 132 0.24 -5.27 -6.04
CA LEU A 132 -0.83 -5.72 -5.16
C LEU A 132 -2.12 -5.06 -5.65
N PHE A 133 -3.27 -5.68 -5.38
CA PHE A 133 -4.57 -5.17 -5.84
C PHE A 133 -5.42 -4.68 -4.67
N SER A 134 -6.01 -3.49 -4.83
CA SER A 134 -7.05 -2.97 -3.95
C SER A 134 -8.32 -2.73 -4.75
N ASN A 135 -9.40 -3.39 -4.38
CA ASN A 135 -10.65 -3.31 -5.14
C ASN A 135 -11.50 -2.12 -4.71
N ASP A 136 -11.51 -1.07 -5.53
CA ASP A 136 -12.28 0.14 -5.28
C ASP A 136 -13.79 -0.09 -5.20
N ASP A 137 -14.31 -1.10 -5.89
CA ASP A 137 -15.75 -1.43 -5.84
C ASP A 137 -16.17 -1.92 -4.45
N VAL A 138 -15.21 -2.34 -3.62
CA VAL A 138 -15.41 -2.77 -2.23
C VAL A 138 -14.90 -1.72 -1.25
N VAL A 139 -13.69 -1.22 -1.46
CA VAL A 139 -13.01 -0.33 -0.50
C VAL A 139 -13.71 1.03 -0.40
N LEU A 140 -14.12 1.63 -1.53
CA LEU A 140 -14.74 2.95 -1.50
C LEU A 140 -16.07 2.98 -0.74
N PRO A 141 -17.01 2.03 -0.95
CA PRO A 141 -18.21 1.95 -0.12
C PRO A 141 -17.90 1.79 1.36
N CYS A 142 -16.97 0.91 1.73
CA CYS A 142 -16.59 0.70 3.13
C CYS A 142 -16.03 1.98 3.76
N LEU A 143 -15.10 2.68 3.10
CA LEU A 143 -14.56 3.94 3.61
C LEU A 143 -15.65 5.00 3.80
N LYS A 144 -16.62 5.03 2.88
CA LYS A 144 -17.75 5.94 2.96
C LYS A 144 -18.67 5.63 4.14
N GLU A 145 -18.89 4.37 4.46
CA GLU A 145 -19.63 3.93 5.66
C GLU A 145 -18.93 4.38 6.95
N PHE A 146 -17.61 4.48 6.95
CA PHE A 146 -16.83 5.07 8.05
C PHE A 146 -16.85 6.61 8.09
N GLY A 147 -17.63 7.26 7.21
CA GLY A 147 -17.74 8.72 7.17
C GLY A 147 -16.60 9.42 6.47
N ILE A 148 -15.87 8.72 5.60
CA ILE A 148 -14.79 9.30 4.80
C ILE A 148 -15.36 9.72 3.45
N ASP A 149 -15.75 10.99 3.32
CA ASP A 149 -16.38 11.52 2.10
C ASP A 149 -15.43 11.56 0.90
N GLU A 150 -14.14 11.82 1.14
CA GLU A 150 -13.11 11.83 0.11
C GLU A 150 -12.50 10.45 -0.14
N SER A 151 -13.27 9.41 0.02
CA SER A 151 -12.82 8.02 -0.11
C SER A 151 -12.08 7.74 -1.44
N THR A 152 -12.42 8.42 -2.53
CA THR A 152 -11.74 8.27 -3.83
C THR A 152 -10.28 8.72 -3.82
N GLU A 153 -9.86 9.55 -2.86
CA GLU A 153 -8.48 10.03 -2.72
C GLU A 153 -7.64 9.16 -1.76
N TYR A 154 -8.15 7.98 -1.37
CA TYR A 154 -7.36 7.12 -0.51
C TYR A 154 -6.10 6.59 -1.21
N CYS A 155 -5.06 6.49 -0.40
CA CYS A 155 -3.85 5.75 -0.70
C CYS A 155 -3.62 4.73 0.41
N VAL A 156 -2.60 3.92 0.28
CA VAL A 156 -2.15 3.02 1.32
C VAL A 156 -0.68 3.23 1.61
N SER A 157 -0.28 2.96 2.85
CA SER A 157 1.11 2.90 3.23
C SER A 157 1.44 1.58 3.92
N ALA A 158 2.70 1.31 4.08
CA ALA A 158 3.23 0.20 4.88
C ALA A 158 2.52 -1.15 4.67
N CYS A 159 1.79 -1.58 5.70
CA CYS A 159 1.08 -2.85 5.74
C CYS A 159 -0.39 -2.72 5.32
N TRP A 160 -0.71 -1.81 4.40
CA TRP A 160 -2.05 -1.56 3.83
C TRP A 160 -2.96 -0.64 4.62
N GLU A 161 -2.40 0.17 5.48
CA GLU A 161 -3.16 1.18 6.17
C GLU A 161 -3.70 2.21 5.16
N PRO A 162 -5.04 2.31 4.99
CA PRO A 162 -5.61 3.31 4.12
C PRO A 162 -5.55 4.70 4.77
N PHE A 163 -5.22 5.69 3.99
CA PHE A 163 -5.20 7.09 4.42
C PHE A 163 -5.66 8.02 3.30
N ILE A 164 -6.15 9.19 3.66
CA ILE A 164 -6.51 10.24 2.72
C ILE A 164 -5.37 11.25 2.68
N VAL A 165 -4.80 11.43 1.49
CA VAL A 165 -3.64 12.30 1.27
C VAL A 165 -3.91 13.71 1.79
N GLY A 166 -3.02 14.19 2.66
CA GLY A 166 -3.11 15.53 3.27
C GLY A 166 -4.15 15.70 4.37
N LYS A 167 -4.90 14.65 4.73
CA LYS A 167 -5.96 14.70 5.76
C LYS A 167 -5.76 13.74 6.91
N SER A 168 -5.23 12.56 6.67
CA SER A 168 -5.00 11.57 7.71
C SER A 168 -3.53 11.16 7.76
N MET A 169 -3.07 10.74 8.93
CA MET A 169 -1.76 10.14 9.11
C MET A 169 -1.78 8.73 8.53
N ASP A 170 -0.66 8.30 7.95
CA ASP A 170 -0.58 6.98 7.37
C ASP A 170 -0.46 5.91 8.44
N GLN A 171 0.54 5.87 9.26
CA GLN A 171 0.69 4.82 10.25
C GLN A 171 0.86 5.40 11.66
N ASN A 172 0.03 4.95 12.58
CA ASN A 172 0.11 5.35 13.97
C ASN A 172 0.02 4.13 14.88
N ASN A 173 1.14 3.45 15.10
CA ASN A 173 1.23 2.33 16.03
C ASN A 173 1.15 2.86 17.48
N ILE A 174 -0.06 3.05 17.96
CA ILE A 174 -0.32 3.52 19.33
C ILE A 174 -0.15 2.38 20.34
N ALA A 175 -0.52 1.15 19.92
CA ALA A 175 -0.42 -0.03 20.77
C ALA A 175 -0.22 -1.30 19.92
N VAL A 176 0.46 -2.27 20.48
CA VAL A 176 0.52 -3.64 19.93
C VAL A 176 -0.44 -4.50 20.74
N PHE A 177 -1.39 -5.13 20.07
CA PHE A 177 -2.29 -6.07 20.69
C PHE A 177 -1.95 -7.48 20.22
N ASP A 178 -1.57 -8.33 21.18
CA ASP A 178 -1.24 -9.72 20.92
C ASP A 178 -2.42 -10.62 21.30
N TYR A 179 -2.95 -11.34 20.33
CA TYR A 179 -4.08 -12.26 20.51
C TYR A 179 -3.68 -13.60 21.13
N PHE A 180 -2.41 -14.00 21.01
CA PHE A 180 -1.95 -15.33 21.41
C PHE A 180 -1.99 -15.56 22.92
N PRO A 181 -1.58 -14.65 23.80
CA PRO A 181 -1.64 -14.88 25.23
C PRO A 181 -3.04 -15.22 25.75
N ALA A 182 -4.05 -14.53 25.24
CA ALA A 182 -5.45 -14.82 25.59
C ALA A 182 -5.89 -16.22 25.11
N LEU A 183 -5.39 -16.63 23.92
CA LEU A 183 -5.66 -17.98 23.41
C LEU A 183 -4.95 -19.05 24.25
N ASP A 184 -3.69 -18.86 24.57
CA ASP A 184 -2.92 -19.79 25.41
C ASP A 184 -3.56 -19.98 26.79
N GLU A 185 -4.03 -18.89 27.40
CA GLU A 185 -4.78 -18.97 28.66
C GLU A 185 -6.08 -19.75 28.50
N CYS A 186 -6.78 -19.60 27.39
CA CYS A 186 -7.99 -20.37 27.12
C CYS A 186 -7.69 -21.84 26.89
N LEU A 187 -6.63 -22.15 26.15
CA LEU A 187 -6.25 -23.56 25.88
C LEU A 187 -5.75 -24.31 27.11
N ALA A 188 -5.40 -23.61 28.18
CA ALA A 188 -5.05 -24.21 29.46
C ALA A 188 -6.27 -24.57 30.33
N GLU A 189 -7.47 -24.23 29.92
CA GLU A 189 -8.73 -24.48 30.61
C GLU A 189 -9.61 -25.43 29.79
N ASP A 190 -10.51 -26.17 30.47
CA ASP A 190 -11.49 -27.06 29.83
C ASP A 190 -12.81 -26.31 29.56
N TYR A 191 -13.34 -26.48 28.34
CA TYR A 191 -14.62 -25.92 27.92
C TYR A 191 -15.53 -27.00 27.36
N ASN A 192 -16.83 -26.91 27.66
CA ASN A 192 -17.79 -27.89 27.20
C ASN A 192 -18.28 -27.64 25.77
N SER A 193 -18.01 -26.44 25.22
CA SER A 193 -18.43 -26.08 23.88
C SER A 193 -17.50 -25.02 23.26
N TRP A 194 -17.56 -24.90 21.94
CA TRP A 194 -16.90 -23.85 21.20
C TRP A 194 -17.36 -22.45 21.63
N ASP A 195 -18.65 -22.28 21.90
CA ASP A 195 -19.21 -20.99 22.31
C ASP A 195 -18.68 -20.53 23.67
N GLU A 196 -18.50 -21.48 24.61
CA GLU A 196 -17.86 -21.18 25.89
C GLU A 196 -16.40 -20.76 25.74
N LEU A 197 -15.63 -21.47 24.93
CA LEU A 197 -14.25 -21.10 24.61
C LEU A 197 -14.18 -19.70 23.98
N LEU A 198 -15.02 -19.44 22.99
CA LEU A 198 -15.01 -18.15 22.27
C LEU A 198 -15.35 -17.00 23.20
N LYS A 199 -16.36 -17.17 24.06
CA LYS A 199 -16.74 -16.18 25.05
C LYS A 199 -15.62 -15.89 26.06
N ALA A 200 -14.95 -16.93 26.56
CA ALA A 200 -13.82 -16.79 27.47
C ALA A 200 -12.65 -16.05 26.77
N TYR A 201 -12.36 -16.40 25.53
CA TYR A 201 -11.35 -15.74 24.71
C TYR A 201 -11.64 -14.24 24.50
N GLU A 202 -12.87 -13.88 24.16
CA GLU A 202 -13.30 -12.48 24.04
C GLU A 202 -13.11 -11.71 25.35
N GLU A 203 -13.48 -12.30 26.50
CA GLU A 203 -13.33 -11.66 27.80
C GLU A 203 -11.85 -11.45 28.19
N LYS A 204 -11.00 -12.42 27.89
CA LYS A 204 -9.55 -12.31 28.16
C LYS A 204 -8.92 -11.22 27.26
N ASN A 205 -9.30 -11.15 25.99
CA ASN A 205 -8.86 -10.08 25.09
C ASN A 205 -9.32 -8.68 25.56
N LYS A 206 -10.56 -8.54 26.02
CA LYS A 206 -11.05 -7.26 26.57
C LYS A 206 -10.29 -6.80 27.81
N ARG A 207 -9.76 -7.74 28.62
CA ARG A 207 -8.88 -7.38 29.76
C ARG A 207 -7.56 -6.79 29.28
N GLY A 208 -6.95 -7.39 28.25
CA GLY A 208 -5.71 -6.87 27.65
C GLY A 208 -5.84 -5.44 27.13
N LEU A 209 -6.99 -5.11 26.50
CA LEU A 209 -7.26 -3.74 26.03
C LEU A 209 -7.46 -2.70 27.12
N ARG A 210 -7.79 -3.11 28.35
CA ARG A 210 -7.99 -2.18 29.49
C ARG A 210 -6.72 -1.86 30.25
N ILE A 211 -5.63 -2.55 29.99
CA ILE A 211 -4.35 -2.42 30.70
C ILE A 211 -3.37 -1.56 29.88
N SER A 212 -3.63 -1.37 28.59
CA SER A 212 -2.87 -0.52 27.68
C SER A 212 -3.50 0.87 27.54
#